data_87139dae77c31e6cf68015ad98425afa
#
_entry.id   87139dae77c31e6cf68015ad98425afa
#
_cell.length_a   1.000
_cell.length_b   1.000
_cell.length_c   1.000
_cell.angle_alpha   90.00
_cell.angle_beta   90.00
_cell.angle_gamma   90.00
#
_symmetry.space_group_name_H-M   'P 1'
#
loop_
_entity.id
_entity.type
_entity.pdbx_description
1 polymer ?
#
loop_
_entity_poly.entity_id
_entity_poly.type
_entity_poly.pdbx_seq_one_letter_code
_entity_poly.pdbx_strand_id
1 'polypeptide(L)'
;MHDETSLWRESGLRLSGFGHYYPRLQVENESAEAPAGNAVDEAVIGRLDVRSRHVADEEETPAYMGVRAARAAMEQAGITADEVDLLILSNWTDRQFVPEWAPHTAHLLGADRALAFDVCGACTGFVHGVQTAAAHLGTHATWRHALVVSSERFSRRVRPGSKGELIVGDAAGAAVVSRGAGPGAGLWDSLLISDGSGRETVTVYP
;
A
#
# COMPACT_ATOMS: atom_id res chain seq x y z
N MET A 1 9.50 -21.05 -21.36
CA MET A 1 8.64 -20.48 -20.29
C MET A 1 8.90 -21.35 -19.09
N HIS A 2 9.77 -20.93 -18.17
CA HIS A 2 10.03 -21.69 -16.94
C HIS A 2 8.76 -21.63 -16.09
N ASP A 3 8.30 -22.79 -15.64
CA ASP A 3 7.16 -22.87 -14.72
C ASP A 3 7.61 -22.40 -13.32
N GLU A 4 7.68 -21.07 -13.16
CA GLU A 4 7.98 -20.43 -11.86
C GLU A 4 6.79 -20.51 -10.91
N THR A 5 5.64 -21.03 -11.37
CA THR A 5 4.39 -21.11 -10.62
C THR A 5 4.45 -22.13 -9.48
N SER A 6 5.34 -23.13 -9.58
CA SER A 6 5.45 -24.21 -8.58
C SER A 6 5.92 -23.71 -7.21
N LEU A 7 6.88 -22.75 -7.18
CA LEU A 7 7.47 -22.26 -5.92
C LEU A 7 6.45 -21.57 -5.02
N TRP A 8 5.51 -20.83 -5.58
CA TRP A 8 4.49 -20.14 -4.80
C TRP A 8 3.43 -21.09 -4.24
N ARG A 9 2.97 -22.03 -5.04
CA ARG A 9 1.98 -23.05 -4.61
C ARG A 9 2.51 -23.93 -3.50
N GLU A 10 3.80 -24.22 -3.49
CA GLU A 10 4.45 -25.08 -2.50
C GLU A 10 4.96 -24.28 -1.29
N SER A 11 4.98 -22.96 -1.36
CA SER A 11 5.52 -22.11 -0.30
C SER A 11 4.76 -22.21 1.03
N GLY A 12 3.49 -22.61 0.99
CA GLY A 12 2.61 -22.60 2.16
C GLY A 12 2.33 -21.21 2.72
N LEU A 13 2.52 -20.16 1.89
CA LEU A 13 2.27 -18.77 2.27
C LEU A 13 0.85 -18.36 1.90
N ARG A 14 0.22 -17.54 2.74
CA ARG A 14 -1.12 -17.00 2.52
C ARG A 14 -1.22 -15.56 2.99
N LEU A 15 -2.17 -14.82 2.45
CA LEU A 15 -2.64 -13.58 3.05
C LEU A 15 -3.62 -13.93 4.18
N SER A 16 -3.23 -13.69 5.42
CA SER A 16 -3.97 -14.12 6.62
C SER A 16 -4.82 -13.04 7.26
N GLY A 17 -4.57 -11.77 6.94
CA GLY A 17 -5.35 -10.67 7.46
C GLY A 17 -5.18 -9.43 6.58
N PHE A 18 -6.22 -8.60 6.57
CA PHE A 18 -6.29 -7.34 5.82
C PHE A 18 -6.76 -6.23 6.73
N GLY A 19 -6.29 -5.02 6.47
CA GLY A 19 -6.73 -3.83 7.17
C GLY A 19 -6.62 -2.60 6.29
N HIS A 20 -7.35 -1.57 6.65
CA HIS A 20 -7.33 -0.30 5.95
C HIS A 20 -7.53 0.85 6.93
N TYR A 21 -7.18 2.04 6.46
CA TYR A 21 -7.49 3.29 7.12
C TYR A 21 -7.82 4.35 6.06
N TYR A 22 -8.90 5.05 6.29
CA TYR A 22 -9.27 6.25 5.53
C TYR A 22 -9.11 7.49 6.42
N PRO A 23 -8.49 8.57 5.92
CA PRO A 23 -8.44 9.85 6.62
C PRO A 23 -9.81 10.36 7.06
N ARG A 24 -9.81 11.18 8.10
CA ARG A 24 -11.05 11.67 8.73
C ARG A 24 -11.86 12.61 7.82
N LEU A 25 -11.17 13.44 7.03
CA LEU A 25 -11.81 14.38 6.14
C LEU A 25 -12.29 13.68 4.87
N GLN A 26 -13.59 13.66 4.67
CA GLN A 26 -14.23 13.26 3.42
C GLN A 26 -14.61 14.52 2.64
N VAL A 27 -14.23 14.58 1.36
CA VAL A 27 -14.50 15.69 0.44
C VAL A 27 -15.40 15.20 -0.67
N GLU A 28 -16.57 15.81 -0.79
CA GLU A 28 -17.54 15.50 -1.86
C GLU A 28 -17.13 16.19 -3.18
N ASN A 29 -17.20 15.46 -4.28
CA ASN A 29 -16.83 16.00 -5.59
C ASN A 29 -17.85 16.99 -6.15
N GLU A 30 -19.11 16.88 -5.74
CA GLU A 30 -20.18 17.84 -6.15
C GLU A 30 -20.02 19.21 -5.49
N SER A 31 -19.33 19.29 -4.33
CA SER A 31 -19.04 20.54 -3.63
C SER A 31 -17.71 21.17 -4.01
N ALA A 32 -16.88 20.46 -4.80
CA ALA A 32 -15.65 21.04 -5.31
C ALA A 32 -16.00 22.18 -6.26
N GLU A 33 -15.68 23.43 -5.87
CA GLU A 33 -15.73 24.56 -6.81
C GLU A 33 -14.89 24.14 -8.02
N ALA A 34 -15.54 24.05 -9.18
CA ALA A 34 -14.84 23.76 -10.42
C ALA A 34 -13.72 24.80 -10.56
N PRO A 35 -12.44 24.42 -10.62
CA PRO A 35 -11.36 25.38 -10.60
C PRO A 35 -11.54 26.35 -11.74
N ALA A 36 -11.50 27.64 -11.44
CA ALA A 36 -11.64 28.70 -12.42
C ALA A 36 -10.55 28.53 -13.49
N GLY A 37 -10.95 28.11 -14.69
CA GLY A 37 -10.05 28.04 -15.85
C GLY A 37 -9.86 26.68 -16.53
N ASN A 38 -10.20 25.57 -15.91
CA ASN A 38 -10.29 24.26 -16.56
C ASN A 38 -11.63 23.63 -16.17
N ALA A 39 -12.68 23.95 -16.93
CA ALA A 39 -13.95 23.26 -16.78
C ALA A 39 -13.70 21.76 -16.92
N VAL A 40 -13.63 21.06 -15.79
CA VAL A 40 -13.77 19.62 -15.81
C VAL A 40 -15.19 19.38 -16.30
N ASP A 41 -15.30 18.91 -17.51
CA ASP A 41 -16.57 18.66 -18.17
C ASP A 41 -17.44 17.82 -17.22
N GLU A 42 -18.63 18.32 -16.83
CA GLU A 42 -19.59 17.59 -15.99
C GLU A 42 -19.82 16.17 -16.51
N ALA A 43 -19.76 15.99 -17.83
CA ALA A 43 -19.81 14.68 -18.47
C ALA A 43 -18.64 13.77 -18.08
N VAL A 44 -17.48 14.29 -17.72
CA VAL A 44 -16.33 13.52 -17.22
C VAL A 44 -16.56 13.13 -15.77
N ILE A 45 -17.04 14.04 -14.93
CA ILE A 45 -17.35 13.77 -13.51
C ILE A 45 -18.41 12.69 -13.42
N GLY A 46 -19.49 12.79 -14.21
CA GLY A 46 -20.57 11.80 -14.23
C GLY A 46 -20.15 10.41 -14.74
N ARG A 47 -19.07 10.32 -15.54
CA ARG A 47 -18.52 9.03 -16.03
C ARG A 47 -17.56 8.37 -15.05
N LEU A 48 -16.95 9.13 -14.13
CA LEU A 48 -15.97 8.59 -13.19
C LEU A 48 -16.63 7.86 -12.03
N ASP A 49 -17.89 8.18 -11.71
CA ASP A 49 -18.67 7.65 -10.57
C ASP A 49 -17.91 7.73 -9.21
N VAL A 50 -16.94 8.66 -9.10
CA VAL A 50 -16.26 8.97 -7.86
C VAL A 50 -16.99 10.13 -7.20
N ARG A 51 -17.72 9.86 -6.12
CA ARG A 51 -18.55 10.86 -5.44
C ARG A 51 -17.81 11.62 -4.38
N SER A 52 -16.93 10.93 -3.65
CA SER A 52 -16.15 11.53 -2.56
C SER A 52 -14.76 10.92 -2.46
N ARG A 53 -13.87 11.60 -1.76
CA ARG A 53 -12.50 11.19 -1.48
C ARG A 53 -12.15 11.51 -0.04
N HIS A 54 -11.26 10.72 0.55
CA HIS A 54 -10.65 11.05 1.81
C HIS A 54 -9.35 11.80 1.59
N VAL A 55 -9.10 12.82 2.42
CA VAL A 55 -7.92 13.68 2.36
C VAL A 55 -7.28 13.76 3.74
N ALA A 56 -6.03 13.39 3.83
CA ALA A 56 -5.27 13.36 5.07
C ALA A 56 -4.87 14.78 5.52
N ASP A 57 -5.03 15.05 6.79
CA ASP A 57 -4.47 16.24 7.43
C ASP A 57 -2.95 16.08 7.72
N GLU A 58 -2.35 17.08 8.38
CA GLU A 58 -0.91 17.06 8.66
C GLU A 58 -0.52 15.97 9.67
N GLU A 59 -1.41 15.58 10.57
CA GLU A 59 -1.17 14.55 11.57
C GLU A 59 -1.31 13.14 10.98
N GLU A 60 -2.10 13.00 9.94
CA GLU A 60 -2.35 11.73 9.25
C GLU A 60 -1.20 11.38 8.29
N THR A 61 0.01 11.26 8.86
CA THR A 61 1.22 10.89 8.14
C THR A 61 1.13 9.46 7.57
N PRO A 62 2.00 9.07 6.60
CA PRO A 62 2.06 7.69 6.12
C PRO A 62 2.23 6.67 7.25
N ALA A 63 3.06 6.96 8.26
CA ALA A 63 3.23 6.07 9.40
C ALA A 63 1.95 5.99 10.27
N TYR A 64 1.30 7.13 10.54
CA TYR A 64 0.06 7.18 11.30
C TYR A 64 -1.05 6.33 10.66
N MET A 65 -1.29 6.54 9.37
CA MET A 65 -2.29 5.78 8.62
C MET A 65 -1.90 4.31 8.49
N GLY A 66 -0.62 4.05 8.21
CA GLY A 66 -0.07 2.70 8.08
C GLY A 66 -0.22 1.88 9.35
N VAL A 67 0.04 2.47 10.53
CA VAL A 67 -0.16 1.82 11.84
C VAL A 67 -1.61 1.37 12.04
N ARG A 68 -2.57 2.19 11.65
CA ARG A 68 -4.00 1.85 11.80
C ARG A 68 -4.42 0.72 10.89
N ALA A 69 -4.03 0.77 9.63
CA ALA A 69 -4.28 -0.30 8.68
C ALA A 69 -3.60 -1.61 9.14
N ALA A 70 -2.35 -1.51 9.60
CA ALA A 70 -1.57 -2.64 10.09
C ALA A 70 -2.20 -3.31 11.30
N ARG A 71 -2.67 -2.54 12.30
CA ARG A 71 -3.36 -3.08 13.48
C ARG A 71 -4.61 -3.87 13.10
N ALA A 72 -5.43 -3.34 12.20
CA ALA A 72 -6.61 -4.05 11.71
C ALA A 72 -6.24 -5.36 10.98
N ALA A 73 -5.15 -5.34 10.17
CA ALA A 73 -4.67 -6.54 9.49
C ALA A 73 -4.14 -7.60 10.47
N MET A 74 -3.39 -7.18 11.49
CA MET A 74 -2.88 -8.08 12.53
C MET A 74 -4.03 -8.67 13.37
N GLU A 75 -5.01 -7.85 13.75
CA GLU A 75 -6.19 -8.31 14.48
C GLU A 75 -6.95 -9.38 13.69
N GLN A 76 -7.18 -9.14 12.38
CA GLN A 76 -7.82 -10.14 11.52
C GLN A 76 -6.98 -11.41 11.36
N ALA A 77 -5.66 -11.29 11.32
CA ALA A 77 -4.74 -12.42 11.24
C ALA A 77 -4.61 -13.20 12.56
N GLY A 78 -5.04 -12.61 13.68
CA GLY A 78 -4.89 -13.17 15.03
C GLY A 78 -3.45 -13.19 15.52
N ILE A 79 -2.63 -12.18 15.14
CA ILE A 79 -1.23 -12.05 15.53
C ILE A 79 -0.96 -10.77 16.31
N THR A 80 0.09 -10.78 17.11
CA THR A 80 0.60 -9.63 17.86
C THR A 80 1.80 -8.98 17.16
N ALA A 81 2.20 -7.79 17.58
CA ALA A 81 3.28 -7.05 16.94
C ALA A 81 4.65 -7.72 17.10
N ASP A 82 4.89 -8.42 18.21
CA ASP A 82 6.12 -9.17 18.48
C ASP A 82 6.26 -10.45 17.62
N GLU A 83 5.19 -10.89 16.97
CA GLU A 83 5.19 -12.00 16.02
C GLU A 83 5.49 -11.56 14.58
N VAL A 84 5.62 -10.24 14.33
CA VAL A 84 5.97 -9.72 13.00
C VAL A 84 7.48 -9.78 12.80
N ASP A 85 7.92 -10.58 11.83
CA ASP A 85 9.34 -10.74 11.49
C ASP A 85 9.83 -9.71 10.46
N LEU A 86 8.92 -9.24 9.60
CA LEU A 86 9.21 -8.31 8.51
C LEU A 86 8.08 -7.30 8.35
N LEU A 87 8.43 -6.02 8.21
CA LEU A 87 7.51 -4.96 7.82
C LEU A 87 8.02 -4.28 6.55
N ILE A 88 7.21 -4.28 5.50
CA ILE A 88 7.48 -3.56 4.26
C ILE A 88 6.43 -2.46 4.11
N LEU A 89 6.88 -1.22 3.94
CA LEU A 89 5.99 -0.10 3.69
C LEU A 89 6.20 0.43 2.26
N SER A 90 5.13 0.45 1.48
CA SER A 90 5.12 1.09 0.18
C SER A 90 4.60 2.51 0.32
N ASN A 91 5.45 3.48 -0.03
CA ASN A 91 5.09 4.89 -0.14
C ASN A 91 5.92 5.56 -1.25
N TRP A 92 5.29 6.40 -2.05
CA TRP A 92 5.97 7.26 -3.01
C TRP A 92 5.52 8.72 -2.91
N THR A 93 4.31 8.97 -2.40
CA THR A 93 3.70 10.31 -2.34
C THR A 93 4.35 11.22 -1.31
N ASP A 94 4.81 10.64 -0.20
CA ASP A 94 5.48 11.33 0.91
C ASP A 94 6.84 10.70 1.22
N ARG A 95 7.57 10.31 0.18
CA ARG A 95 8.81 9.58 0.35
C ARG A 95 9.82 10.37 1.17
N GLN A 96 10.33 9.73 2.22
CA GLN A 96 11.50 10.14 2.97
C GLN A 96 12.70 9.28 2.56
N PHE A 97 13.88 9.89 2.44
CA PHE A 97 15.08 9.14 2.12
C PHE A 97 15.80 8.65 3.39
N VAL A 98 15.81 9.47 4.42
CA VAL A 98 16.40 9.17 5.74
C VAL A 98 15.70 10.05 6.78
N PRO A 99 15.13 9.46 7.84
CA PRO A 99 14.82 8.03 8.01
C PRO A 99 13.65 7.58 7.12
N GLU A 100 13.59 6.29 6.81
CA GLU A 100 12.47 5.66 6.12
C GLU A 100 11.22 5.57 7.01
N TRP A 101 10.03 5.41 6.40
CA TRP A 101 8.77 5.28 7.13
C TRP A 101 8.58 3.92 7.78
N ALA A 102 9.06 2.83 7.17
CA ALA A 102 8.83 1.48 7.68
C ALA A 102 9.43 1.24 9.07
N PRO A 103 10.69 1.62 9.38
CA PRO A 103 11.24 1.47 10.72
C PRO A 103 10.46 2.25 11.77
N HIS A 104 10.02 3.48 11.43
CA HIS A 104 9.19 4.28 12.33
C HIS A 104 7.81 3.64 12.55
N THR A 105 7.19 3.13 11.49
CA THR A 105 5.90 2.42 11.56
C THR A 105 6.02 1.16 12.42
N ALA A 106 7.09 0.38 12.27
CA ALA A 106 7.35 -0.81 13.08
C ALA A 106 7.46 -0.46 14.57
N HIS A 107 8.21 0.60 14.90
CA HIS A 107 8.31 1.11 16.27
C HIS A 107 6.95 1.53 16.85
N LEU A 108 6.15 2.30 16.11
CA LEU A 108 4.83 2.73 16.56
C LEU A 108 3.83 1.58 16.74
N LEU A 109 4.06 0.46 16.04
CA LEU A 109 3.28 -0.76 16.21
C LEU A 109 3.70 -1.57 17.42
N GLY A 110 4.96 -1.43 17.88
CA GLY A 110 5.60 -2.31 18.85
C GLY A 110 6.24 -3.55 18.20
N ALA A 111 6.45 -3.55 16.89
CA ALA A 111 7.13 -4.61 16.14
C ALA A 111 8.67 -4.39 16.13
N ASP A 112 9.25 -4.18 17.31
CA ASP A 112 10.65 -3.73 17.47
C ASP A 112 11.68 -4.78 17.03
N ARG A 113 11.26 -6.02 16.78
CA ARG A 113 12.13 -7.10 16.29
C ARG A 113 12.06 -7.31 14.79
N ALA A 114 11.09 -6.67 14.13
CA ALA A 114 10.89 -6.83 12.70
C ALA A 114 12.03 -6.17 11.90
N LEU A 115 12.52 -6.84 10.86
CA LEU A 115 13.23 -6.16 9.79
C LEU A 115 12.23 -5.20 9.10
N ALA A 116 12.57 -3.92 8.97
CA ALA A 116 11.67 -2.95 8.39
C ALA A 116 12.37 -2.08 7.33
N PHE A 117 11.76 -1.94 6.16
CA PHE A 117 12.26 -1.08 5.07
C PHE A 117 11.15 -0.64 4.13
N ASP A 118 11.38 0.48 3.44
CA ASP A 118 10.47 1.02 2.45
C ASP A 118 10.71 0.41 1.07
N VAL A 119 9.63 0.26 0.29
CA VAL A 119 9.69 0.00 -1.14
C VAL A 119 9.02 1.12 -1.91
N CYS A 120 9.55 1.43 -3.09
CA CYS A 120 8.97 2.41 -3.98
C CYS A 120 8.62 1.73 -5.30
N GLY A 121 7.33 1.47 -5.50
CA GLY A 121 6.79 0.86 -6.72
C GLY A 121 5.58 1.62 -7.26
N ALA A 122 5.36 2.87 -6.82
CA ALA A 122 4.17 3.65 -7.13
C ALA A 122 2.90 2.79 -6.97
N CYS A 123 1.99 2.78 -7.94
CA CYS A 123 0.73 2.04 -7.87
C CYS A 123 0.90 0.51 -7.70
N THR A 124 2.07 -0.06 -8.02
CA THR A 124 2.36 -1.49 -7.88
C THR A 124 3.11 -1.84 -6.59
N GLY A 125 3.41 -0.84 -5.76
CA GLY A 125 4.25 -1.02 -4.57
C GLY A 125 3.72 -2.05 -3.58
N PHE A 126 2.39 -2.14 -3.39
CA PHE A 126 1.79 -3.17 -2.55
C PHE A 126 2.07 -4.59 -3.07
N VAL A 127 1.91 -4.81 -4.38
CA VAL A 127 2.17 -6.13 -4.99
C VAL A 127 3.66 -6.49 -4.92
N HIS A 128 4.55 -5.51 -5.16
CA HIS A 128 5.99 -5.67 -4.95
C HIS A 128 6.30 -6.03 -3.49
N GLY A 129 5.65 -5.37 -2.54
CA GLY A 129 5.79 -5.66 -1.11
C GLY A 129 5.37 -7.09 -0.77
N VAL A 130 4.24 -7.56 -1.28
CA VAL A 130 3.77 -8.94 -1.06
C VAL A 130 4.75 -9.95 -1.64
N GLN A 131 5.24 -9.74 -2.87
CA GLN A 131 6.23 -10.63 -3.48
C GLN A 131 7.54 -10.64 -2.71
N THR A 132 8.02 -9.46 -2.29
CA THR A 132 9.24 -9.34 -1.49
C THR A 132 9.08 -10.04 -0.13
N ALA A 133 7.95 -9.83 0.55
CA ALA A 133 7.62 -10.50 1.80
C ALA A 133 7.63 -12.03 1.66
N ALA A 134 7.02 -12.52 0.58
CA ALA A 134 6.99 -13.95 0.31
C ALA A 134 8.38 -14.54 0.02
N ALA A 135 9.23 -13.82 -0.71
CA ALA A 135 10.63 -14.23 -0.95
C ALA A 135 11.42 -14.30 0.36
N HIS A 136 11.28 -13.30 1.23
CA HIS A 136 11.92 -13.30 2.55
C HIS A 136 11.42 -14.45 3.43
N LEU A 137 10.11 -14.64 3.53
CA LEU A 137 9.56 -15.78 4.28
C LEU A 137 10.00 -17.11 3.68
N GLY A 138 10.15 -17.20 2.35
CA GLY A 138 10.65 -18.40 1.67
C GLY A 138 12.10 -18.75 2.04
N THR A 139 12.93 -17.76 2.31
CA THR A 139 14.38 -17.94 2.59
C THR A 139 14.72 -18.00 4.08
N HIS A 140 13.88 -17.45 4.97
CA HIS A 140 14.10 -17.42 6.41
C HIS A 140 13.24 -18.47 7.11
N ALA A 141 13.85 -19.58 7.47
CA ALA A 141 13.12 -20.77 7.99
C ALA A 141 12.34 -20.49 9.29
N THR A 142 12.81 -19.54 10.11
CA THR A 142 12.19 -19.20 11.41
C THR A 142 11.12 -18.10 11.31
N TRP A 143 11.08 -17.35 10.22
CA TRP A 143 10.12 -16.28 10.02
C TRP A 143 8.74 -16.80 9.66
N ARG A 144 7.72 -16.22 10.25
CA ARG A 144 6.35 -16.68 10.10
C ARG A 144 5.41 -15.63 9.55
N HIS A 145 5.61 -14.36 9.90
CA HIS A 145 4.69 -13.29 9.56
C HIS A 145 5.41 -12.08 8.98
N ALA A 146 4.97 -11.65 7.81
CA ALA A 146 5.38 -10.39 7.22
C ALA A 146 4.17 -9.47 7.08
N LEU A 147 4.33 -8.22 7.44
CA LEU A 147 3.34 -7.17 7.32
C LEU A 147 3.69 -6.28 6.12
N VAL A 148 2.80 -6.21 5.16
CA VAL A 148 2.93 -5.33 3.99
C VAL A 148 1.93 -4.21 4.11
N VAL A 149 2.43 -2.98 4.12
CA VAL A 149 1.64 -1.75 4.26
C VAL A 149 1.82 -0.90 3.02
N SER A 150 0.73 -0.36 2.48
CA SER A 150 0.77 0.72 1.50
C SER A 150 0.05 1.92 2.10
N SER A 151 0.72 3.07 2.16
CA SER A 151 0.16 4.27 2.78
C SER A 151 0.53 5.49 1.96
N GLU A 152 -0.47 6.15 1.38
CA GLU A 152 -0.26 7.20 0.40
C GLU A 152 -1.10 8.45 0.71
N ARG A 153 -0.49 9.62 0.55
CA ARG A 153 -1.17 10.93 0.56
C ARG A 153 -1.14 11.50 -0.86
N PHE A 154 -1.87 10.87 -1.77
CA PHE A 154 -1.83 11.22 -3.19
C PHE A 154 -2.44 12.60 -3.47
N SER A 155 -3.37 13.06 -2.63
CA SER A 155 -3.94 14.41 -2.71
C SER A 155 -2.87 15.50 -2.76
N ARG A 156 -1.71 15.29 -2.10
CA ARG A 156 -0.58 16.23 -2.07
C ARG A 156 0.25 16.29 -3.37
N ARG A 157 0.04 15.34 -4.28
CA ARG A 157 0.78 15.22 -5.55
C ARG A 157 -0.05 15.61 -6.75
N VAL A 158 -1.32 15.88 -6.56
CA VAL A 158 -2.21 16.34 -7.64
C VAL A 158 -2.08 17.84 -7.83
N ARG A 159 -2.06 18.24 -9.09
CA ARG A 159 -2.14 19.68 -9.41
C ARG A 159 -3.53 20.18 -9.03
N PRO A 160 -3.64 21.24 -8.22
CA PRO A 160 -4.92 21.89 -7.96
C PRO A 160 -5.64 22.23 -9.27
N GLY A 161 -6.92 21.94 -9.34
CA GLY A 161 -7.73 22.18 -10.53
C GLY A 161 -7.59 21.14 -11.64
N SER A 162 -6.86 20.05 -11.42
CA SER A 162 -6.76 18.97 -12.41
C SER A 162 -7.84 17.90 -12.19
N LYS A 163 -8.09 17.09 -13.24
CA LYS A 163 -8.99 15.91 -13.11
C LYS A 163 -8.54 14.94 -12.03
N GLY A 164 -7.25 14.89 -11.74
CA GLY A 164 -6.70 14.06 -10.66
C GLY A 164 -7.29 14.41 -9.30
N GLU A 165 -7.58 15.68 -9.05
CA GLU A 165 -8.17 16.15 -7.79
C GLU A 165 -9.56 15.58 -7.51
N LEU A 166 -10.26 15.14 -8.54
CA LEU A 166 -11.58 14.50 -8.43
C LEU A 166 -11.53 12.97 -8.33
N ILE A 167 -10.36 12.38 -8.57
CA ILE A 167 -10.23 10.92 -8.70
C ILE A 167 -9.45 10.34 -7.52
N VAL A 168 -8.38 11.02 -7.10
CA VAL A 168 -7.45 10.46 -6.13
C VAL A 168 -7.70 11.01 -4.74
N GLY A 169 -7.56 10.15 -3.76
CA GLY A 169 -7.59 10.46 -2.34
C GLY A 169 -6.42 9.82 -1.62
N ASP A 170 -6.48 9.87 -0.30
CA ASP A 170 -5.47 9.38 0.60
C ASP A 170 -6.01 8.17 1.36
N ALA A 171 -5.17 7.18 1.58
CA ALA A 171 -5.54 6.00 2.35
C ALA A 171 -4.30 5.18 2.75
N ALA A 172 -4.50 4.25 3.67
CA ALA A 172 -3.58 3.16 3.91
C ALA A 172 -4.29 1.81 3.82
N GLY A 173 -3.60 0.83 3.27
CA GLY A 173 -3.98 -0.57 3.26
C GLY A 173 -2.85 -1.45 3.80
N ALA A 174 -3.20 -2.56 4.44
CA ALA A 174 -2.21 -3.51 4.94
C ALA A 174 -2.67 -4.95 4.75
N ALA A 175 -1.72 -5.84 4.58
CA ALA A 175 -1.95 -7.27 4.62
C ALA A 175 -0.86 -8.00 5.41
N VAL A 176 -1.25 -9.06 6.10
CA VAL A 176 -0.32 -10.00 6.72
C VAL A 176 -0.11 -11.18 5.80
N VAL A 177 1.15 -11.43 5.44
CA VAL A 177 1.59 -12.65 4.75
C VAL A 177 2.07 -13.62 5.82
N SER A 178 1.44 -14.78 5.91
CA SER A 178 1.76 -15.79 6.94
C SER A 178 2.14 -17.12 6.33
N ARG A 179 3.09 -17.80 6.98
CA ARG A 179 3.42 -19.20 6.71
C ARG A 179 2.40 -20.13 7.39
N GLY A 180 2.12 -21.27 6.80
CA GLY A 180 1.29 -22.31 7.40
C GLY A 180 -0.01 -22.60 6.65
N ALA A 181 -0.13 -22.20 5.40
CA ALA A 181 -1.18 -22.72 4.53
C ALA A 181 -0.92 -24.20 4.25
N GLY A 182 -2.00 -25.01 4.23
CA GLY A 182 -1.90 -26.41 3.81
C GLY A 182 -1.52 -26.54 2.34
N PRO A 183 -1.15 -27.75 1.87
CA PRO A 183 -0.83 -28.00 0.47
C PRO A 183 -1.96 -27.52 -0.47
N GLY A 184 -1.62 -26.75 -1.51
CA GLY A 184 -2.57 -26.22 -2.47
C GLY A 184 -3.40 -25.03 -2.01
N ALA A 185 -3.18 -24.52 -0.79
CA ALA A 185 -3.78 -23.28 -0.30
C ALA A 185 -2.75 -22.15 -0.24
N GLY A 186 -3.21 -20.91 -0.42
CA GLY A 186 -2.37 -19.73 -0.27
C GLY A 186 -2.08 -18.98 -1.55
N LEU A 187 -0.90 -18.36 -1.64
CA LEU A 187 -0.46 -17.62 -2.81
C LEU A 187 -0.12 -18.59 -3.95
N TRP A 188 -0.76 -18.41 -5.08
CA TRP A 188 -0.68 -19.36 -6.20
C TRP A 188 0.31 -18.95 -7.26
N ASP A 189 0.39 -17.65 -7.53
CA ASP A 189 1.24 -17.12 -8.59
C ASP A 189 1.52 -15.63 -8.36
N SER A 190 2.64 -15.16 -8.90
CA SER A 190 3.00 -13.74 -8.93
C SER A 190 3.72 -13.44 -10.24
N LEU A 191 3.15 -12.53 -11.03
CA LEU A 191 3.76 -12.04 -12.26
C LEU A 191 4.01 -10.54 -12.14
N LEU A 192 5.26 -10.14 -12.17
CA LEU A 192 5.69 -8.73 -12.21
C LEU A 192 6.54 -8.51 -13.45
N ILE A 193 6.11 -7.58 -14.29
CA ILE A 193 6.81 -7.20 -15.53
C ILE A 193 6.94 -5.68 -15.54
N SER A 194 8.12 -5.19 -15.93
CA SER A 194 8.35 -3.75 -16.10
C SER A 194 8.55 -3.43 -17.58
N ASP A 195 7.81 -2.44 -18.07
CA ASP A 195 8.01 -1.86 -19.39
C ASP A 195 8.42 -0.39 -19.25
N GLY A 196 9.71 -0.13 -19.47
CA GLY A 196 10.28 1.21 -19.39
C GLY A 196 10.04 2.07 -20.63
N SER A 197 9.47 1.52 -21.70
CA SER A 197 9.21 2.28 -22.94
C SER A 197 8.15 3.37 -22.77
N GLY A 198 7.22 3.18 -21.80
CA GLY A 198 6.16 4.13 -21.46
C GLY A 198 6.53 5.22 -20.47
N ARG A 199 7.82 5.48 -20.20
CA ARG A 199 8.30 6.42 -19.18
C ARG A 199 7.62 7.80 -19.22
N GLU A 200 7.38 8.34 -20.40
CA GLU A 200 6.82 9.69 -20.57
C GLU A 200 5.28 9.74 -20.48
N THR A 201 4.62 8.59 -20.31
CA THR A 201 3.15 8.51 -20.30
C THR A 201 2.57 9.12 -19.02
N VAL A 202 3.17 8.83 -17.88
CA VAL A 202 2.78 9.39 -16.57
C VAL A 202 4.05 9.77 -15.81
N THR A 203 4.20 11.07 -15.53
CA THR A 203 5.34 11.60 -14.77
C THR A 203 4.84 12.52 -13.66
N VAL A 204 5.46 12.40 -12.50
CA VAL A 204 5.28 13.33 -11.37
C VAL A 204 6.65 13.87 -11.01
N TYR A 205 6.80 15.17 -11.10
CA TYR A 205 8.03 15.87 -10.71
C TYR A 205 7.91 16.42 -9.29
N PRO A 206 9.04 16.56 -8.57
CA PRO A 206 9.07 17.13 -7.23
C PRO A 206 8.54 18.56 -7.18
#